data_ffc2e4ae23c9733ed32ab2ac539085f3
#
_entry.id   ffc2e4ae23c9733ed32ab2ac539085f3
#
_cell.length_a   1.000
_cell.length_b   1.000
_cell.length_c   1.000
_cell.angle_alpha   90.00
_cell.angle_beta   90.00
_cell.angle_gamma   90.00
#
_symmetry.space_group_name_H-M   'P 1'
#
loop_
_entity.id
_entity.type
_entity.pdbx_description
1 polymer ?
#
loop_
_entity_poly.entity_id
_entity_poly.type
_entity_poly.pdbx_seq_one_letter_code
_entity_poly.pdbx_strand_id
1 'polypeptide(L)'
;MEKGETPLENVIREIKEETNIKVTHDQIQFKGIIKWEDSSYSGGMYVYLVELLHEFIYHTPKKVSEGILDWKEISWILSDYNYGVGEMIPKFLVEVLHNEFILEHNFILSNHKLINYRNQKLVKQDRLLTSLYNTIRL
;
A
#
# COMPACT_ATOMS: atom_id res chain seq x y z
N MET A 1 -2.11 -10.74 8.90
CA MET A 1 -3.50 -11.16 8.73
C MET A 1 -3.79 -12.28 9.71
N GLU A 2 -4.82 -12.14 10.53
CA GLU A 2 -5.20 -13.15 11.52
C GLU A 2 -5.99 -14.29 10.87
N LYS A 3 -6.09 -15.42 11.58
CA LYS A 3 -6.77 -16.61 11.04
C LYS A 3 -8.25 -16.32 10.80
N GLY A 4 -8.69 -16.43 9.55
CA GLY A 4 -10.10 -16.21 9.15
C GLY A 4 -10.44 -14.76 8.79
N GLU A 5 -9.49 -13.85 8.91
CA GLU A 5 -9.64 -12.44 8.57
C GLU A 5 -9.53 -12.22 7.06
N THR A 6 -10.42 -11.44 6.49
CA THR A 6 -10.32 -11.01 5.09
C THR A 6 -9.29 -9.89 4.94
N PRO A 7 -8.72 -9.65 3.75
CA PRO A 7 -7.81 -8.54 3.52
C PRO A 7 -8.39 -7.17 3.90
N LEU A 8 -9.69 -6.95 3.71
CA LEU A 8 -10.35 -5.71 4.08
C LEU A 8 -10.47 -5.54 5.60
N GLU A 9 -10.85 -6.59 6.31
CA GLU A 9 -10.88 -6.59 7.78
C GLU A 9 -9.48 -6.36 8.35
N ASN A 10 -8.48 -7.00 7.76
CA ASN A 10 -7.09 -6.81 8.15
C ASN A 10 -6.66 -5.34 8.03
N VAL A 11 -6.86 -4.69 6.88
CA VAL A 11 -6.44 -3.30 6.70
C VAL A 11 -7.15 -2.35 7.67
N ILE A 12 -8.44 -2.56 7.93
CA ILE A 12 -9.20 -1.76 8.90
C ILE A 12 -8.62 -1.89 10.31
N ARG A 13 -8.31 -3.11 10.73
CA ARG A 13 -7.70 -3.39 12.03
C ARG A 13 -6.31 -2.76 12.14
N GLU A 14 -5.43 -2.98 11.15
CA GLU A 14 -4.07 -2.44 11.13
C GLU A 14 -4.08 -0.90 11.18
N ILE A 15 -4.93 -0.24 10.40
CA ILE A 15 -5.07 1.22 10.46
C ILE A 15 -5.45 1.66 11.88
N LYS A 16 -6.39 0.97 12.50
CA LYS A 16 -6.82 1.30 13.87
C LYS A 16 -5.71 1.08 14.90
N GLU A 17 -4.98 -0.02 14.79
CA GLU A 17 -3.89 -0.37 15.69
C GLU A 17 -2.71 0.60 15.56
N GLU A 18 -2.28 0.86 14.34
CA GLU A 18 -1.10 1.69 14.07
C GLU A 18 -1.35 3.19 14.25
N THR A 19 -2.53 3.67 13.85
CA THR A 19 -2.81 5.11 13.81
C THR A 19 -3.84 5.59 14.84
N ASN A 20 -4.60 4.67 15.41
CA ASN A 20 -5.82 4.94 16.19
C ASN A 20 -6.94 5.64 15.40
N ILE A 21 -6.86 5.67 14.06
CA ILE A 21 -7.93 6.18 13.20
C ILE A 21 -8.96 5.06 12.98
N LYS A 22 -10.22 5.39 13.13
CA LYS A 22 -11.32 4.49 12.76
C LYS A 22 -11.77 4.84 11.36
N VAL A 23 -11.74 3.86 10.48
CA VAL A 23 -12.23 3.98 9.11
C VAL A 23 -13.40 3.03 8.89
N THR A 24 -14.29 3.40 7.99
CA THR A 24 -15.45 2.62 7.58
C THR A 24 -15.23 2.05 6.18
N HIS A 25 -16.00 1.02 5.81
CA HIS A 25 -15.85 0.33 4.52
C HIS A 25 -16.03 1.27 3.32
N ASP A 26 -16.88 2.30 3.44
CA ASP A 26 -17.12 3.30 2.41
C ASP A 26 -15.97 4.30 2.20
N GLN A 27 -15.05 4.39 3.16
CA GLN A 27 -13.84 5.21 3.06
C GLN A 27 -12.66 4.47 2.42
N ILE A 28 -12.81 3.16 2.15
CA ILE A 28 -11.73 2.29 1.71
C ILE A 28 -12.02 1.78 0.31
N GLN A 29 -11.08 2.00 -0.60
CA GLN A 29 -11.12 1.49 -1.97
C GLN A 29 -10.00 0.47 -2.19
N PHE A 30 -10.36 -0.71 -2.66
CA PHE A 30 -9.36 -1.66 -3.15
C PHE A 30 -8.80 -1.19 -4.49
N LYS A 31 -7.49 -0.95 -4.55
CA LYS A 31 -6.80 -0.41 -5.73
C LYS A 31 -5.96 -1.45 -6.47
N GLY A 32 -5.79 -2.61 -5.89
CA GLY A 32 -5.07 -3.70 -6.55
C GLY A 32 -4.09 -4.44 -5.67
N ILE A 33 -3.12 -5.04 -6.32
CA ILE A 33 -2.06 -5.82 -5.67
C ILE A 33 -0.69 -5.40 -6.18
N ILE A 34 0.29 -5.53 -5.32
CA ILE A 34 1.70 -5.41 -5.67
C ILE A 34 2.33 -6.78 -5.54
N LYS A 35 3.14 -7.15 -6.52
CA LYS A 35 4.00 -8.33 -6.52
C LYS A 35 5.43 -7.89 -6.74
N TRP A 36 6.37 -8.49 -6.03
CA TRP A 36 7.79 -8.27 -6.28
C TRP A 36 8.57 -9.57 -6.26
N GLU A 37 9.61 -9.59 -7.07
CA GLU A 37 10.61 -10.66 -7.13
C GLU A 37 12.00 -10.02 -6.95
N ASP A 38 12.79 -10.57 -6.05
CA ASP A 38 14.22 -10.31 -5.92
C ASP A 38 14.93 -11.66 -5.94
N SER A 39 16.19 -11.70 -6.29
CA SER A 39 17.02 -12.88 -6.64
C SER A 39 16.72 -14.18 -5.87
N SER A 40 16.33 -14.08 -4.60
CA SER A 40 16.11 -15.25 -3.72
C SER A 40 14.74 -15.23 -3.01
N TYR A 41 13.94 -14.21 -3.17
CA TYR A 41 12.64 -14.12 -2.52
C TYR A 41 11.59 -13.37 -3.37
N SER A 42 10.35 -13.70 -3.14
CA SER A 42 9.21 -13.01 -3.74
C SER A 42 8.18 -12.68 -2.68
N GLY A 43 7.37 -11.71 -2.94
CA GLY A 43 6.29 -11.31 -2.04
C GLY A 43 5.21 -10.52 -2.75
N GLY A 44 4.22 -10.12 -1.98
CA GLY A 44 3.14 -9.29 -2.48
C GLY A 44 2.31 -8.69 -1.34
N MET A 45 1.53 -7.68 -1.70
CA MET A 45 0.60 -7.02 -0.78
C MET A 45 -0.65 -6.53 -1.50
N TYR A 46 -1.71 -6.36 -0.72
CA TYR A 46 -2.92 -5.68 -1.17
C TYR A 46 -2.75 -4.18 -1.05
N VAL A 47 -3.29 -3.45 -2.00
CA VAL A 47 -3.26 -1.98 -2.02
C VAL A 47 -4.67 -1.45 -1.82
N TYR A 48 -4.83 -0.64 -0.80
CA TYR A 48 -6.06 0.08 -0.50
C TYR A 48 -5.80 1.58 -0.43
N LEU A 49 -6.72 2.35 -0.96
CA LEU A 49 -6.76 3.80 -0.78
C LEU A 49 -7.83 4.12 0.26
N VAL A 50 -7.44 4.89 1.27
CA VAL A 50 -8.36 5.39 2.30
C VAL A 50 -8.44 6.89 2.18
N GLU A 51 -9.64 7.40 2.01
CA GLU A 51 -9.91 8.84 1.99
C GLU A 51 -10.60 9.24 3.28
N LEU A 52 -9.95 10.13 4.02
CA LEU A 52 -10.52 10.73 5.24
C LEU A 52 -11.34 11.96 4.86
N LEU A 53 -12.34 12.28 5.68
CA LEU A 53 -13.13 13.50 5.52
C LEU A 53 -12.22 14.72 5.56
N HIS A 54 -12.52 15.74 4.75
CA HIS A 54 -11.70 16.95 4.66
C HIS A 54 -11.56 17.68 6.02
N GLU A 55 -12.61 17.67 6.82
CA GLU A 55 -12.64 18.24 8.18
C GLU A 55 -12.03 17.33 9.25
N PHE A 56 -11.58 16.13 8.91
CA PHE A 56 -10.94 15.21 9.84
C PHE A 56 -9.59 15.77 10.31
N ILE A 57 -9.45 15.96 11.61
CA ILE A 57 -8.23 16.49 12.23
C ILE A 57 -7.44 15.34 12.85
N TYR A 58 -6.20 15.17 12.41
CA TYR A 58 -5.26 14.24 12.99
C TYR A 58 -3.91 14.93 13.18
N HIS A 59 -3.59 15.23 14.43
CA HIS A 59 -2.38 15.98 14.76
C HIS A 59 -1.12 15.16 14.52
N THR A 60 -0.23 15.69 13.69
CA THR A 60 1.08 15.12 13.40
C THR A 60 2.18 16.18 13.52
N PRO A 61 3.46 15.80 13.69
CA PRO A 61 3.97 14.43 13.82
C PRO A 61 3.51 13.74 15.12
N LYS A 62 3.26 12.45 15.05
CA LYS A 62 2.80 11.64 16.19
C LYS A 62 3.67 10.40 16.34
N LYS A 63 4.28 10.23 17.51
CA LYS A 63 5.06 9.04 17.84
C LYS A 63 4.11 7.89 18.19
N VAL A 64 4.34 6.73 17.57
CA VAL A 64 3.65 5.46 17.83
C VAL A 64 4.68 4.35 18.02
N SER A 65 4.25 3.15 18.38
CA SER A 65 5.15 2.00 18.56
C SER A 65 5.97 1.68 17.31
N GLU A 66 5.37 1.84 16.14
CA GLU A 66 5.98 1.50 14.85
C GLU A 66 6.85 2.63 14.26
N GLY A 67 6.83 3.84 14.85
CA GLY A 67 7.62 4.95 14.36
C GLY A 67 6.98 6.31 14.59
N ILE A 68 7.10 7.18 13.60
CA ILE A 68 6.51 8.52 13.63
C ILE A 68 5.53 8.65 12.45
N LEU A 69 4.27 8.93 12.77
CA LEU A 69 3.25 9.25 11.79
C LEU A 69 3.31 10.74 11.46
N ASP A 70 3.30 11.07 10.18
CA ASP A 70 3.29 12.44 9.71
C ASP A 70 2.58 12.56 8.35
N TRP A 71 1.79 13.61 8.18
CA TRP A 71 1.21 13.94 6.88
C TRP A 71 2.30 14.46 5.95
N LYS A 72 2.31 13.97 4.72
CA LYS A 72 3.24 14.42 3.69
C LYS A 72 2.47 14.82 2.43
N GLU A 73 2.90 15.91 1.83
CA GLU A 73 2.42 16.29 0.51
C GLU A 73 2.77 15.20 -0.52
N ILE A 74 1.83 14.91 -1.42
CA ILE A 74 2.05 13.93 -2.50
C ILE A 74 3.27 14.32 -3.33
N SER A 75 3.44 15.60 -3.63
CA SER A 75 4.61 16.13 -4.35
C SER A 75 5.94 15.85 -3.64
N TRP A 76 5.93 15.87 -2.30
CA TRP A 76 7.12 15.48 -1.52
C TRP A 76 7.44 14.00 -1.66
N ILE A 77 6.41 13.13 -1.59
CA ILE A 77 6.60 11.67 -1.75
C ILE A 77 7.14 11.34 -3.14
N LEU A 78 6.66 12.04 -4.16
CA LEU A 78 7.00 11.81 -5.57
C LEU A 78 8.24 12.57 -6.05
N SER A 79 8.91 13.32 -5.17
CA SER A 79 10.09 14.08 -5.58
C SER A 79 11.26 13.17 -5.96
N ASP A 80 11.99 13.53 -7.02
CA ASP A 80 13.06 12.72 -7.64
C ASP A 80 14.20 12.33 -6.69
N TYR A 81 14.41 13.12 -5.66
CA TYR A 81 15.52 12.93 -4.70
C TYR A 81 15.05 12.45 -3.32
N ASN A 82 13.83 11.94 -3.23
CA ASN A 82 13.31 11.41 -1.97
C ASN A 82 13.69 9.94 -1.78
N TYR A 83 14.89 9.71 -1.24
CA TYR A 83 15.38 8.36 -0.97
C TYR A 83 14.69 7.69 0.23
N GLY A 84 13.93 8.45 1.03
CA GLY A 84 13.26 7.94 2.23
C GLY A 84 12.04 7.07 1.95
N VAL A 85 11.45 7.17 0.77
CA VAL A 85 10.24 6.39 0.39
C VAL A 85 10.56 5.13 -0.44
N GLY A 86 11.82 4.91 -0.79
CA GLY A 86 12.23 3.78 -1.63
C GLY A 86 11.82 3.94 -3.10
N GLU A 87 12.17 2.95 -3.90
CA GLU A 87 12.00 3.03 -5.36
C GLU A 87 10.61 2.57 -5.84
N MET A 88 9.91 1.74 -5.08
CA MET A 88 8.63 1.16 -5.49
C MET A 88 7.46 2.13 -5.30
N ILE A 89 7.41 2.84 -4.16
CA ILE A 89 6.27 3.69 -3.81
C ILE A 89 5.96 4.75 -4.87
N PRO A 90 6.92 5.52 -5.40
CA PRO A 90 6.63 6.51 -6.43
C PRO A 90 6.02 5.92 -7.71
N LYS A 91 6.32 4.66 -8.02
CA LYS A 91 5.82 3.99 -9.22
C LYS A 91 4.33 3.64 -9.11
N PHE A 92 3.92 2.98 -8.03
CA PHE A 92 2.52 2.57 -7.92
C PHE A 92 1.61 3.66 -7.35
N LEU A 93 2.13 4.60 -6.56
CA LEU A 93 1.31 5.64 -5.91
C LEU A 93 0.57 6.51 -6.94
N VAL A 94 1.21 6.91 -8.01
CA VAL A 94 0.60 7.69 -9.10
C VAL A 94 -0.61 6.95 -9.67
N GLU A 95 -0.45 5.65 -9.94
CA GLU A 95 -1.52 4.81 -10.47
C GLU A 95 -2.66 4.63 -9.45
N VAL A 96 -2.33 4.40 -8.19
CA VAL A 96 -3.32 4.28 -7.12
C VAL A 96 -4.19 5.52 -7.00
N LEU A 97 -3.59 6.70 -7.13
CA LEU A 97 -4.29 7.98 -6.99
C LEU A 97 -5.14 8.37 -8.21
N HIS A 98 -4.69 8.03 -9.43
CA HIS A 98 -5.26 8.58 -10.67
C HIS A 98 -5.92 7.54 -11.58
N ASN A 99 -5.62 6.26 -11.44
CA ASN A 99 -6.18 5.24 -12.30
C ASN A 99 -7.54 4.74 -11.78
N GLU A 100 -8.52 4.64 -12.67
CA GLU A 100 -9.86 4.11 -12.36
C GLU A 100 -9.88 2.59 -12.22
N PHE A 101 -8.92 1.90 -12.83
CA PHE A 101 -8.87 0.44 -12.82
C PHE A 101 -8.18 -0.09 -11.58
N ILE A 102 -8.57 -1.29 -11.18
CA ILE A 102 -7.85 -2.11 -10.20
C ILE A 102 -6.66 -2.73 -10.91
N LEU A 103 -5.45 -2.47 -10.44
CA LEU A 103 -4.21 -2.86 -11.10
C LEU A 103 -3.45 -3.94 -10.34
N GLU A 104 -2.71 -4.73 -11.09
CA GLU A 104 -1.60 -5.55 -10.61
C GLU A 104 -0.31 -4.84 -10.95
N HIS A 105 0.49 -4.53 -9.94
CA HIS A 105 1.81 -3.90 -10.07
C HIS A 105 2.89 -4.96 -9.88
N ASN A 106 3.77 -5.10 -10.85
CA ASN A 106 4.84 -6.09 -10.84
C ASN A 106 6.20 -5.40 -10.81
N PHE A 107 7.00 -5.73 -9.80
CA PHE A 107 8.33 -5.20 -9.58
C PHE A 107 9.38 -6.30 -9.66
N ILE A 108 10.41 -6.07 -10.44
CA ILE A 108 11.60 -6.91 -10.48
C ILE A 108 12.73 -6.15 -9.82
N LEU A 109 13.31 -6.75 -8.79
CA LEU A 109 14.41 -6.21 -8.02
C LEU A 109 15.66 -7.08 -8.22
N SER A 110 16.82 -6.48 -8.03
CA SER A 110 18.10 -7.18 -7.92
C SER A 110 18.92 -6.52 -6.83
N ASN A 111 19.31 -7.28 -5.81
CA ASN A 111 19.99 -6.74 -4.64
C ASN A 111 19.27 -5.52 -4.04
N HIS A 112 17.95 -5.63 -3.88
CA HIS A 112 17.06 -4.59 -3.35
C HIS A 112 16.93 -3.32 -4.23
N LYS A 113 17.47 -3.33 -5.44
CA LYS A 113 17.33 -2.24 -6.41
C LYS A 113 16.29 -2.56 -7.46
N LEU A 114 15.47 -1.59 -7.80
CA LEU A 114 14.46 -1.73 -8.83
C LEU A 114 15.11 -1.86 -10.22
N ILE A 115 14.82 -2.99 -10.90
CA ILE A 115 15.27 -3.26 -12.27
C ILE A 115 14.17 -2.99 -13.28
N ASN A 116 12.94 -3.41 -12.97
CA ASN A 116 11.80 -3.24 -13.86
C ASN A 116 10.51 -3.05 -13.08
N TYR A 117 9.62 -2.27 -13.66
CA TYR A 117 8.24 -2.09 -13.16
C TYR A 117 7.27 -2.12 -14.34
N ARG A 118 6.17 -2.82 -14.16
CA ARG A 118 5.02 -2.79 -15.08
C ARG A 118 3.72 -2.99 -14.32
N ASN A 119 2.64 -2.51 -14.89
CA ASN A 119 1.30 -2.74 -14.36
C ASN A 119 0.36 -3.27 -15.45
N GLN A 120 -0.70 -3.89 -15.02
CA GLN A 120 -1.79 -4.37 -15.87
C GLN A 120 -3.09 -4.40 -15.08
N LYS A 121 -4.23 -4.45 -15.77
CA LYS A 121 -5.51 -4.65 -15.09
C LYS A 121 -5.53 -5.98 -14.36
N LEU A 122 -6.00 -5.96 -13.11
CA LEU A 122 -6.14 -7.17 -12.31
C LEU A 122 -7.30 -8.02 -12.85
N VAL A 123 -7.01 -9.26 -13.23
CA VAL A 123 -7.99 -10.23 -13.72
C VAL A 123 -8.65 -10.93 -12.54
N LYS A 124 -9.97 -11.17 -12.61
CA LYS A 124 -10.77 -11.78 -11.51
C LYS A 124 -10.22 -13.11 -10.98
N GLN A 125 -9.54 -13.89 -11.81
CA GLN A 125 -8.94 -15.18 -11.40
C GLN A 125 -7.80 -15.03 -10.39
N ASP A 126 -7.09 -13.92 -10.38
CA ASP A 126 -6.00 -13.65 -9.43
C ASP A 126 -6.50 -13.33 -8.02
N ARG A 127 -7.80 -13.07 -7.84
CA ARG A 127 -8.42 -12.90 -6.51
C ARG A 127 -8.40 -14.18 -5.67
N LEU A 128 -8.22 -15.35 -6.29
CA LEU A 128 -8.10 -16.64 -5.59
C LEU A 128 -6.69 -16.89 -5.02
N LEU A 129 -5.69 -16.14 -5.44
CA LEU A 129 -4.33 -16.20 -4.90
C LEU A 129 -4.17 -15.46 -3.57
N THR A 130 -5.27 -15.00 -3.00
CA THR A 130 -5.34 -14.19 -1.77
C THR A 130 -4.75 -14.84 -0.51
N SER A 131 -4.47 -16.13 -0.53
CA SER A 131 -3.93 -16.85 0.63
C SER A 131 -2.39 -16.78 0.78
N LEU A 132 -1.69 -16.22 -0.20
CA LEU A 132 -0.22 -16.29 -0.30
C LEU A 132 0.51 -14.98 0.03
N TYR A 133 -0.21 -13.87 0.22
CA TYR A 133 0.43 -12.58 0.40
C TYR A 133 0.41 -12.12 1.86
N ASN A 134 1.59 -11.90 2.40
CA ASN A 134 1.76 -11.24 3.69
C ASN A 134 1.50 -9.74 3.52
N THR A 135 0.71 -9.17 4.43
CA THR A 135 0.57 -7.71 4.54
C THR A 135 1.92 -7.13 4.92
N ILE A 136 2.46 -6.23 4.11
CA ILE A 136 3.65 -5.48 4.47
C ILE A 136 3.22 -4.17 5.11
N ARG A 137 3.80 -3.90 6.27
CA ARG A 137 3.68 -2.61 6.95
C ARG A 137 4.50 -1.57 6.20
N LEU A 138 3.89 -0.46 5.87
CA LEU A 138 4.56 0.76 5.43
C LEU A 138 4.98 1.59 6.63
#